data_bc3b7e7a5f7f2605ee276a300926c372
#
_entry.id   bc3b7e7a5f7f2605ee276a300926c372
#
_cell.length_a   1.000
_cell.length_b   1.000
_cell.length_c   1.000
_cell.angle_alpha   90.00
_cell.angle_beta   90.00
_cell.angle_gamma   90.00
#
_symmetry.space_group_name_H-M   'P 1'
#
loop_
_entity.id
_entity.type
_entity.pdbx_description
1 polymer ?
#
loop_
_entity_poly.entity_id
_entity_poly.type
_entity_poly.pdbx_seq_one_letter_code
_entity_poly.pdbx_strand_id
1 'polypeptide(L)'
;MNTRHSKLTGAALALATMTVTAAYASSPVADETIAVAKVAVQQAEQSGAPQAAPVELASARDKLAHAEKANADHQPKPAIALANQATIDAHVAEAMAQKERAAKAAAEFDASLLALRQESNRNSTAQ
;
A
#
# COMPACT_ATOMS: atom_id res chain seq x y z
N MET A 1 -41.87 -55.45 -56.49
CA MET A 1 -41.10 -54.58 -57.39
C MET A 1 -41.17 -53.17 -56.84
N ASN A 2 -40.01 -52.52 -56.78
CA ASN A 2 -39.74 -51.12 -56.51
C ASN A 2 -39.79 -50.59 -55.07
N THR A 3 -38.65 -50.80 -54.52
CA THR A 3 -38.02 -49.99 -53.47
C THR A 3 -37.91 -48.51 -53.80
N ARG A 4 -38.30 -47.63 -52.87
CA ARG A 4 -37.82 -46.25 -52.87
C ARG A 4 -37.33 -45.91 -51.46
N HIS A 5 -36.04 -45.81 -51.40
CA HIS A 5 -35.32 -45.29 -50.24
C HIS A 5 -35.54 -43.78 -50.11
N SER A 6 -36.09 -43.32 -49.03
CA SER A 6 -36.03 -41.89 -48.67
C SER A 6 -34.96 -41.72 -47.64
N LYS A 7 -33.89 -41.08 -48.05
CA LYS A 7 -32.78 -40.64 -47.17
C LYS A 7 -33.23 -39.42 -46.35
N LEU A 8 -33.42 -39.60 -45.06
CA LEU A 8 -33.57 -38.50 -44.12
C LEU A 8 -32.19 -38.03 -43.70
N THR A 9 -31.74 -36.93 -44.30
CA THR A 9 -30.55 -36.22 -43.84
C THR A 9 -30.89 -35.44 -42.58
N GLY A 10 -30.44 -35.91 -41.44
CA GLY A 10 -30.49 -35.19 -40.16
C GLY A 10 -29.49 -34.06 -40.16
N ALA A 11 -29.99 -32.81 -40.20
CA ALA A 11 -29.20 -31.64 -39.97
C ALA A 11 -28.94 -31.51 -38.44
N ALA A 12 -27.74 -31.85 -38.01
CA ALA A 12 -27.31 -31.56 -36.65
C ALA A 12 -27.03 -30.06 -36.49
N LEU A 13 -27.95 -29.39 -35.81
CA LEU A 13 -27.77 -27.98 -35.39
C LEU A 13 -26.79 -27.97 -34.18
N ALA A 14 -25.54 -27.70 -34.46
CA ALA A 14 -24.55 -27.43 -33.41
C ALA A 14 -24.78 -26.02 -32.84
N LEU A 15 -25.49 -25.93 -31.72
CA LEU A 15 -25.55 -24.71 -30.90
C LEU A 15 -24.17 -24.49 -30.26
N ALA A 16 -23.37 -23.65 -30.90
CA ALA A 16 -22.17 -23.10 -30.28
C ALA A 16 -22.59 -22.10 -29.20
N THR A 17 -22.64 -22.53 -27.95
CA THR A 17 -22.79 -21.64 -26.81
C THR A 17 -21.46 -20.90 -26.63
N MET A 18 -21.39 -19.68 -27.19
CA MET A 18 -20.34 -18.72 -26.82
C MET A 18 -20.56 -18.32 -25.38
N THR A 19 -19.83 -18.93 -24.47
CA THR A 19 -19.63 -18.43 -23.10
C THR A 19 -18.79 -17.18 -23.20
N VAL A 20 -19.44 -16.02 -23.20
CA VAL A 20 -18.78 -14.75 -22.96
C VAL A 20 -18.31 -14.78 -21.52
N THR A 21 -17.07 -15.21 -21.29
CA THR A 21 -16.36 -14.94 -20.06
C THR A 21 -16.09 -13.44 -20.04
N ALA A 22 -16.98 -12.68 -19.41
CA ALA A 22 -16.68 -11.32 -19.04
C ALA A 22 -15.46 -11.40 -18.12
N ALA A 23 -14.29 -11.13 -18.67
CA ALA A 23 -13.09 -10.89 -17.89
C ALA A 23 -13.42 -9.63 -17.07
N TYR A 24 -13.74 -9.82 -15.81
CA TYR A 24 -13.84 -8.73 -14.83
C TYR A 24 -12.43 -8.22 -14.61
N ALA A 25 -11.94 -7.39 -15.53
CA ALA A 25 -10.67 -6.73 -15.41
C ALA A 25 -10.77 -5.78 -14.20
N SER A 26 -9.93 -6.00 -13.19
CA SER A 26 -9.66 -5.01 -12.15
C SER A 26 -9.35 -3.68 -12.84
N SER A 27 -9.75 -2.56 -12.23
CA SER A 27 -9.46 -1.25 -12.81
C SER A 27 -7.95 -1.00 -12.72
N PRO A 28 -7.24 -0.81 -13.84
CA PRO A 28 -5.79 -0.57 -13.80
C PRO A 28 -5.43 0.66 -12.95
N VAL A 29 -6.30 1.65 -12.85
CA VAL A 29 -6.11 2.81 -11.97
C VAL A 29 -6.22 2.43 -10.50
N ALA A 30 -7.11 1.53 -10.13
CA ALA A 30 -7.23 1.06 -8.75
C ALA A 30 -6.00 0.22 -8.36
N ASP A 31 -5.54 -0.66 -9.25
CA ASP A 31 -4.35 -1.49 -9.02
C ASP A 31 -3.10 -0.61 -8.83
N GLU A 32 -2.92 0.41 -9.68
CA GLU A 32 -1.81 1.36 -9.55
C GLU A 32 -1.88 2.16 -8.24
N THR A 33 -3.06 2.67 -7.89
CA THR A 33 -3.23 3.46 -6.66
C THR A 33 -2.96 2.62 -5.41
N ILE A 34 -3.39 1.35 -5.40
CA ILE A 34 -3.10 0.41 -4.32
C ILE A 34 -1.60 0.09 -4.25
N ALA A 35 -0.94 -0.06 -5.40
CA ALA A 35 0.51 -0.30 -5.43
C ALA A 35 1.28 0.89 -4.82
N VAL A 36 0.89 2.13 -5.12
CA VAL A 36 1.46 3.34 -4.51
C VAL A 36 1.23 3.34 -2.99
N ALA A 37 0.03 3.02 -2.53
CA ALA A 37 -0.28 2.95 -1.10
C ALA A 37 0.55 1.88 -0.38
N LYS A 38 0.76 0.71 -0.99
CA LYS A 38 1.66 -0.34 -0.46
C LYS A 38 3.08 0.17 -0.25
N VAL A 39 3.63 0.83 -1.25
CA VAL A 39 4.98 1.41 -1.16
C VAL A 39 5.05 2.44 -0.05
N ALA A 40 4.06 3.34 0.07
CA ALA A 40 4.02 4.34 1.13
C ALA A 40 3.97 3.71 2.53
N VAL A 41 3.14 2.69 2.74
CA VAL A 41 3.05 1.95 4.02
C VAL A 41 4.39 1.28 4.34
N GLN A 42 5.01 0.59 3.38
CA GLN A 42 6.33 -0.04 3.58
C GLN A 42 7.41 0.98 3.92
N GLN A 43 7.40 2.14 3.28
CA GLN A 43 8.35 3.22 3.56
C GLN A 43 8.15 3.78 4.97
N ALA A 44 6.91 3.99 5.41
CA ALA A 44 6.61 4.38 6.78
C ALA A 44 7.12 3.33 7.79
N GLU A 45 6.94 2.04 7.53
CA GLU A 45 7.47 0.95 8.37
C GLU A 45 8.99 1.01 8.53
N GLN A 46 9.69 1.20 7.41
CA GLN A 46 11.17 1.30 7.39
C GLN A 46 11.67 2.60 8.02
N SER A 47 10.86 3.64 8.05
CA SER A 47 11.21 4.94 8.63
C SER A 47 11.19 4.99 10.16
N GLY A 48 10.79 3.92 10.84
CA GLY A 48 10.63 3.88 12.29
C GLY A 48 9.24 4.28 12.79
N ALA A 49 8.26 4.41 11.89
CA ALA A 49 6.87 4.69 12.26
C ALA A 49 6.24 3.68 13.22
N PRO A 50 6.61 2.37 13.23
CA PRO A 50 6.08 1.43 14.23
C PRO A 50 6.29 1.87 15.69
N GLN A 51 7.35 2.63 15.97
CA GLN A 51 7.68 3.14 17.30
C GLN A 51 7.18 4.58 17.51
N ALA A 52 7.29 5.42 16.49
CA ALA A 52 7.03 6.86 16.59
C ALA A 52 5.57 7.24 16.34
N ALA A 53 4.87 6.50 15.49
CA ALA A 53 3.50 6.79 15.03
C ALA A 53 2.70 5.49 14.82
N PRO A 54 2.53 4.64 15.84
CA PRO A 54 1.90 3.34 15.68
C PRO A 54 0.41 3.43 15.30
N VAL A 55 -0.28 4.49 15.72
CA VAL A 55 -1.70 4.69 15.43
C VAL A 55 -1.93 5.04 13.97
N GLU A 56 -1.16 5.98 13.44
CA GLU A 56 -1.23 6.44 12.05
C GLU A 56 -0.82 5.30 11.09
N LEU A 57 0.21 4.55 11.45
CA LEU A 57 0.63 3.39 10.66
C LEU A 57 -0.42 2.27 10.67
N ALA A 58 -1.06 2.01 11.81
CA ALA A 58 -2.16 1.05 11.89
C ALA A 58 -3.35 1.49 11.03
N SER A 59 -3.71 2.78 11.06
CA SER A 59 -4.76 3.35 10.20
C SER A 59 -4.42 3.19 8.71
N ALA A 60 -3.18 3.45 8.32
CA ALA A 60 -2.73 3.29 6.94
C ALA A 60 -2.85 1.82 6.46
N ARG A 61 -2.42 0.87 7.28
CA ARG A 61 -2.54 -0.57 6.98
C ARG A 61 -3.99 -1.04 6.85
N ASP A 62 -4.85 -0.59 7.75
CA ASP A 62 -6.26 -0.96 7.74
C ASP A 62 -6.97 -0.44 6.48
N LYS A 63 -6.75 0.84 6.13
CA LYS A 63 -7.28 1.42 4.90
C LYS A 63 -6.75 0.74 3.65
N LEU A 64 -5.47 0.36 3.63
CA LEU A 64 -4.88 -0.40 2.52
C LEU A 64 -5.55 -1.77 2.37
N ALA A 65 -5.76 -2.50 3.45
CA ALA A 65 -6.45 -3.79 3.43
C ALA A 65 -7.90 -3.65 2.91
N HIS A 66 -8.61 -2.60 3.34
CA HIS A 66 -9.95 -2.30 2.83
C HIS A 66 -9.93 -1.90 1.35
N ALA A 67 -8.91 -1.18 0.88
CA ALA A 67 -8.75 -0.84 -0.53
C ALA A 67 -8.54 -2.09 -1.39
N GLU A 68 -7.69 -3.01 -0.95
CA GLU A 68 -7.46 -4.29 -1.61
C GLU A 68 -8.73 -5.13 -1.70
N LYS A 69 -9.49 -5.19 -0.59
CA LYS A 69 -10.77 -5.89 -0.54
C LYS A 69 -11.78 -5.26 -1.50
N ALA A 70 -11.94 -3.94 -1.49
CA ALA A 70 -12.85 -3.24 -2.40
C ALA A 70 -12.48 -3.48 -3.87
N ASN A 71 -11.19 -3.53 -4.20
CA ASN A 71 -10.72 -3.84 -5.55
C ASN A 71 -11.04 -5.29 -5.94
N ALA A 72 -10.85 -6.24 -5.03
CA ALA A 72 -11.23 -7.65 -5.25
C ALA A 72 -12.75 -7.82 -5.43
N ASP A 73 -13.54 -7.00 -4.76
CA ASP A 73 -15.01 -6.94 -4.87
C ASP A 73 -15.47 -6.14 -6.11
N HIS A 74 -14.56 -5.79 -7.04
CA HIS A 74 -14.80 -5.01 -8.27
C HIS A 74 -15.42 -3.63 -8.01
N GLN A 75 -15.00 -2.98 -6.93
CA GLN A 75 -15.43 -1.64 -6.52
C GLN A 75 -14.27 -0.63 -6.65
N PRO A 76 -13.92 -0.20 -7.87
CA PRO A 76 -12.71 0.61 -8.08
C PRO A 76 -12.77 1.99 -7.43
N LYS A 77 -13.95 2.63 -7.35
CA LYS A 77 -14.08 3.96 -6.73
C LYS A 77 -13.75 3.96 -5.24
N PRO A 78 -14.37 3.11 -4.37
CA PRO A 78 -13.96 3.01 -2.97
C PRO A 78 -12.53 2.49 -2.82
N ALA A 79 -12.06 1.57 -3.67
CA ALA A 79 -10.68 1.10 -3.63
C ALA A 79 -9.67 2.24 -3.79
N ILE A 80 -9.83 3.09 -4.81
CA ILE A 80 -8.99 4.27 -5.05
C ILE A 80 -9.05 5.25 -3.87
N ALA A 81 -10.25 5.53 -3.36
CA ALA A 81 -10.42 6.47 -2.25
C ALA A 81 -9.70 5.98 -0.98
N LEU A 82 -9.85 4.71 -0.65
CA LEU A 82 -9.19 4.09 0.50
C LEU A 82 -7.68 4.01 0.34
N ALA A 83 -7.19 3.67 -0.85
CA ALA A 83 -5.75 3.62 -1.13
C ALA A 83 -5.09 5.00 -1.02
N ASN A 84 -5.75 6.05 -1.53
CA ASN A 84 -5.27 7.42 -1.35
C ASN A 84 -5.23 7.84 0.13
N GLN A 85 -6.25 7.47 0.91
CA GLN A 85 -6.24 7.74 2.35
C GLN A 85 -5.13 6.97 3.08
N ALA A 86 -4.91 5.70 2.72
CA ALA A 86 -3.81 4.90 3.25
C ALA A 86 -2.44 5.54 2.97
N THR A 87 -2.25 6.06 1.76
CA THR A 87 -1.04 6.78 1.36
C THR A 87 -0.80 8.02 2.23
N ILE A 88 -1.85 8.81 2.47
CA ILE A 88 -1.77 10.01 3.31
C ILE A 88 -1.40 9.66 4.75
N ASP A 89 -2.08 8.67 5.35
CA ASP A 89 -1.80 8.24 6.71
C ASP A 89 -0.37 7.68 6.85
N ALA A 90 0.11 6.93 5.84
CA ALA A 90 1.47 6.43 5.81
C ALA A 90 2.51 7.57 5.77
N HIS A 91 2.29 8.60 4.96
CA HIS A 91 3.17 9.78 4.93
C HIS A 91 3.14 10.57 6.24
N VAL A 92 1.98 10.66 6.90
CA VAL A 92 1.90 11.27 8.25
C VAL A 92 2.74 10.46 9.25
N ALA A 93 2.60 9.14 9.25
CA ALA A 93 3.38 8.27 10.11
C ALA A 93 4.89 8.38 9.86
N GLU A 94 5.30 8.44 8.60
CA GLU A 94 6.69 8.66 8.21
C GLU A 94 7.22 10.02 8.70
N ALA A 95 6.47 11.09 8.50
CA ALA A 95 6.86 12.44 8.93
C ALA A 95 7.03 12.52 10.46
N MET A 96 6.15 11.86 11.23
CA MET A 96 6.26 11.77 12.68
C MET A 96 7.52 11.01 13.11
N ALA A 97 7.84 9.91 12.44
CA ALA A 97 9.06 9.15 12.69
C ALA A 97 10.32 9.97 12.37
N GLN A 98 10.32 10.73 11.29
CA GLN A 98 11.41 11.64 10.93
C GLN A 98 11.59 12.74 11.97
N LYS A 99 10.49 13.35 12.43
CA LYS A 99 10.49 14.37 13.48
C LYS A 99 11.10 13.82 14.78
N GLU A 100 10.71 12.64 15.21
CA GLU A 100 11.26 12.03 16.43
C GLU A 100 12.76 11.74 16.31
N ARG A 101 13.20 11.22 15.17
CA ARG A 101 14.64 11.01 14.90
C ARG A 101 15.42 12.30 14.92
N ALA A 102 14.90 13.36 14.31
CA ALA A 102 15.55 14.68 14.32
C ALA A 102 15.63 15.25 15.73
N ALA A 103 14.60 15.11 16.55
CA ALA A 103 14.60 15.55 17.93
C ALA A 103 15.63 14.79 18.78
N LYS A 104 15.73 13.47 18.61
CA LYS A 104 16.76 12.65 19.29
C LYS A 104 18.17 13.05 18.87
N ALA A 105 18.42 13.24 17.58
CA ALA A 105 19.73 13.66 17.09
C ALA A 105 20.11 15.05 17.61
N ALA A 106 19.17 15.98 17.69
CA ALA A 106 19.41 17.30 18.28
C ALA A 106 19.79 17.21 19.77
N ALA A 107 19.06 16.39 20.54
CA ALA A 107 19.36 16.19 21.96
C ALA A 107 20.74 15.54 22.19
N GLU A 108 21.11 14.56 21.36
CA GLU A 108 22.45 13.93 21.41
C GLU A 108 23.56 14.94 21.07
N PHE A 109 23.31 15.79 20.07
CA PHE A 109 24.25 16.85 19.72
C PHE A 109 24.44 17.86 20.86
N ASP A 110 23.35 18.32 21.47
CA ASP A 110 23.40 19.23 22.62
C ASP A 110 24.15 18.61 23.81
N ALA A 111 23.91 17.32 24.11
CA ALA A 111 24.62 16.60 25.15
C ALA A 111 26.13 16.51 24.87
N SER A 112 26.51 16.26 23.62
CA SER A 112 27.92 16.20 23.21
C SER A 112 28.61 17.57 23.31
N LEU A 113 27.92 18.66 22.95
CA LEU A 113 28.44 20.02 23.12
C LEU A 113 28.67 20.36 24.61
N LEU A 114 27.76 19.96 25.49
CA LEU A 114 27.93 20.17 26.93
C LEU A 114 29.14 19.39 27.48
N ALA A 115 29.31 18.17 27.04
CA ALA A 115 30.46 17.34 27.42
C ALA A 115 31.80 17.98 26.99
N LEU A 116 31.89 18.45 25.75
CA LEU A 116 33.06 19.14 25.22
C LEU A 116 33.37 20.45 25.97
N ARG A 117 32.36 21.24 26.33
CA ARG A 117 32.53 22.45 27.15
C ARG A 117 33.07 22.13 28.54
N GLN A 118 32.55 21.07 29.18
CA GLN A 118 33.04 20.65 30.48
C GLN A 118 34.48 20.19 30.44
N GLU A 119 34.88 19.44 29.39
CA GLU A 119 36.26 18.99 29.19
C GLU A 119 37.21 20.17 28.95
N SER A 120 36.80 21.12 28.08
CA SER A 120 37.57 22.35 27.84
C SER A 120 37.81 23.16 29.13
N ASN A 121 36.76 23.32 29.95
CA ASN A 121 36.88 24.02 31.25
C ASN A 121 37.80 23.29 32.23
N ARG A 122 37.73 21.96 32.25
CA ARG A 122 38.62 21.14 33.12
C ARG A 122 40.08 21.31 32.72
N ASN A 123 40.38 21.30 31.42
CA ASN A 123 41.74 21.45 30.91
C ASN A 123 42.30 22.87 31.13
N SER A 124 41.45 23.92 31.08
CA SER A 124 41.87 25.30 31.37
C SER A 124 42.15 25.56 32.85
N THR A 125 41.54 24.78 33.77
CA THR A 125 41.78 24.91 35.22
C THR A 125 43.00 24.12 35.72
N ALA A 126 43.49 23.18 34.89
CA ALA A 126 44.65 22.32 35.22
C ALA A 126 46.01 22.92 34.76
N GLN A 127 46.01 24.10 34.12
CA GLN A 127 47.22 24.86 33.74
C GLN A 127 47.45 26.02 34.69
#